data_45435a77234625cc2b3009b7983e6b1e
#
_entry.id   45435a77234625cc2b3009b7983e6b1e
#
_cell.length_a   1.000
_cell.length_b   1.000
_cell.length_c   1.000
_cell.angle_alpha   90.00
_cell.angle_beta   90.00
_cell.angle_gamma   90.00
#
_symmetry.space_group_name_H-M   'P 1'
#
loop_
_entity.id
_entity.type
_entity.pdbx_description
1 polymer ?
#
loop_
_entity_poly.entity_id
_entity_poly.type
_entity_poly.pdbx_seq_one_letter_code
_entity_poly.pdbx_strand_id
1 'polypeptide(L)'
;MEAKATAKFVRYTPRKVNQVLTLIRNKKVEKAFEILSFLPKSSATLVEKVLKSATANAGKLNDYSGLKVKEAWVSAGPILKRMRPGPQGRGMPIKKRTVHLTIVVTDAGVSDGKRKKKAANKNTVEIKTK
;
A
#
# COMPACT_ATOMS: atom_id res chain seq x y z
N MET A 1 9.92 -16.11 -0.12
CA MET A 1 9.93 -15.55 1.24
C MET A 1 9.00 -14.33 1.29
N GLU A 2 8.26 -14.10 2.37
CA GLU A 2 7.43 -12.91 2.52
C GLU A 2 7.88 -12.13 3.75
N ALA A 3 8.09 -10.82 3.59
CA ALA A 3 8.42 -9.93 4.68
C ALA A 3 7.43 -8.77 4.76
N LYS A 4 7.10 -8.36 5.96
CA LYS A 4 6.09 -7.34 6.25
C LYS A 4 6.67 -6.23 7.11
N ALA A 5 6.32 -4.99 6.81
CA ALA A 5 6.54 -3.86 7.69
C ALA A 5 5.27 -3.04 7.88
N THR A 6 5.06 -2.53 9.09
CA THR A 6 3.87 -1.75 9.44
C THR A 6 4.26 -0.51 10.22
N ALA A 7 3.86 0.66 9.72
CA ALA A 7 3.92 1.93 10.46
C ALA A 7 2.55 2.24 11.05
N LYS A 8 2.47 2.36 12.39
CA LYS A 8 1.23 2.63 13.12
C LYS A 8 1.10 4.11 13.50
N PHE A 9 -0.13 4.59 13.62
CA PHE A 9 -0.48 5.93 14.13
C PHE A 9 0.15 7.11 13.39
N VAL A 10 0.40 6.98 12.09
CA VAL A 10 1.03 8.03 11.30
C VAL A 10 0.03 9.13 10.95
N ARG A 11 0.47 10.40 11.04
CA ARG A 11 -0.37 11.60 10.86
C ARG A 11 -0.60 11.93 9.39
N TYR A 12 -1.31 11.04 8.68
CA TYR A 12 -1.75 11.22 7.30
C TYR A 12 -3.22 10.82 7.13
N THR A 13 -3.83 11.24 6.02
CA THR A 13 -5.17 10.78 5.65
C THR A 13 -5.06 9.52 4.79
N PRO A 14 -5.93 8.50 4.97
CA PRO A 14 -5.87 7.26 4.20
C PRO A 14 -5.91 7.48 2.70
N ARG A 15 -6.75 8.43 2.23
CA ARG A 15 -6.90 8.75 0.80
C ARG A 15 -5.58 9.21 0.16
N LYS A 16 -4.82 10.10 0.83
CA LYS A 16 -3.55 10.62 0.32
C LYS A 16 -2.47 9.53 0.25
N VAL A 17 -2.38 8.68 1.26
CA VAL A 17 -1.42 7.57 1.28
C VAL A 17 -1.79 6.52 0.23
N ASN A 18 -3.07 6.16 0.09
CA ASN A 18 -3.50 5.16 -0.88
C ASN A 18 -3.20 5.56 -2.33
N GLN A 19 -3.25 6.86 -2.68
CA GLN A 19 -2.83 7.35 -4.00
C GLN A 19 -1.38 7.00 -4.32
N VAL A 20 -0.48 7.04 -3.33
CA VAL A 20 0.92 6.66 -3.52
C VAL A 20 1.06 5.15 -3.59
N LEU A 21 0.33 4.41 -2.75
CA LEU A 21 0.40 2.95 -2.73
C LEU A 21 -0.05 2.31 -4.05
N THR A 22 -1.06 2.88 -4.73
CA THR A 22 -1.50 2.38 -6.05
C THR A 22 -0.38 2.39 -7.10
N LEU A 23 0.55 3.33 -7.01
CA LEU A 23 1.66 3.44 -7.95
C LEU A 23 2.73 2.36 -7.75
N ILE A 24 2.90 1.84 -6.54
CA ILE A 24 3.96 0.88 -6.19
C ILE A 24 3.47 -0.57 -6.09
N ARG A 25 2.16 -0.81 -5.99
CA ARG A 25 1.60 -2.17 -5.94
C ARG A 25 2.02 -2.98 -7.16
N ASN A 26 2.40 -4.25 -6.94
CA ASN A 26 2.84 -5.18 -7.97
C ASN A 26 4.07 -4.75 -8.76
N LYS A 27 4.82 -3.74 -8.30
CA LYS A 27 6.08 -3.31 -8.91
C LYS A 27 7.28 -4.01 -8.26
N LYS A 28 8.39 -4.12 -9.00
CA LYS A 28 9.69 -4.45 -8.42
C LYS A 28 10.09 -3.38 -7.41
N VAL A 29 10.75 -3.76 -6.33
CA VAL A 29 11.14 -2.85 -5.25
C VAL A 29 12.05 -1.71 -5.75
N GLU A 30 13.01 -2.01 -6.66
CA GLU A 30 13.85 -1.02 -7.30
C GLU A 30 13.05 0.08 -7.99
N LYS A 31 12.11 -0.32 -8.87
CA LYS A 31 11.21 0.62 -9.56
C LYS A 31 10.28 1.36 -8.61
N ALA A 32 9.89 0.73 -7.51
CA ALA A 32 9.07 1.39 -6.49
C ALA A 32 9.85 2.53 -5.81
N PHE A 33 11.14 2.34 -5.50
CA PHE A 33 11.99 3.42 -4.97
C PHE A 33 12.20 4.55 -5.98
N GLU A 34 12.46 4.24 -7.25
CA GLU A 34 12.55 5.26 -8.31
C GLU A 34 11.28 6.12 -8.38
N ILE A 35 10.11 5.49 -8.45
CA ILE A 35 8.82 6.19 -8.48
C ILE A 35 8.63 7.08 -7.24
N LEU A 36 8.96 6.58 -6.05
CA LEU A 36 8.80 7.32 -4.80
C LEU A 36 9.74 8.53 -4.70
N SER A 37 10.97 8.44 -5.23
CA SER A 37 11.95 9.54 -5.22
C SER A 37 11.51 10.72 -6.10
N PHE A 38 10.87 10.46 -7.24
CA PHE A 38 10.38 11.49 -8.16
C PHE A 38 8.99 12.04 -7.80
N LEU A 39 8.28 11.41 -6.85
CA LEU A 39 6.90 11.79 -6.56
C LEU A 39 6.82 13.01 -5.62
N PRO A 40 6.29 14.17 -6.05
CA PRO A 40 6.21 15.39 -5.22
C PRO A 40 5.05 15.31 -4.22
N LYS A 41 5.00 14.27 -3.40
CA LYS A 41 3.97 14.07 -2.36
C LYS A 41 4.62 13.78 -1.01
N SER A 42 4.24 14.53 0.02
CA SER A 42 4.77 14.32 1.38
C SER A 42 4.52 12.91 1.95
N SER A 43 3.52 12.19 1.44
CA SER A 43 3.28 10.79 1.80
C SER A 43 4.27 9.81 1.17
N ALA A 44 5.03 10.21 0.12
CA ALA A 44 6.01 9.35 -0.54
C ALA A 44 7.18 9.01 0.39
N THR A 45 7.71 9.99 1.12
CA THR A 45 8.77 9.80 2.11
C THR A 45 8.38 8.82 3.24
N LEU A 46 7.12 8.84 3.66
CA LEU A 46 6.62 7.85 4.62
C LEU A 46 6.62 6.44 4.02
N VAL A 47 6.05 6.30 2.82
CA VAL A 47 5.95 5.01 2.13
C VAL A 47 7.35 4.45 1.84
N GLU A 48 8.30 5.28 1.44
CA GLU A 48 9.71 4.91 1.22
C GLU A 48 10.35 4.34 2.50
N LYS A 49 10.18 5.00 3.64
CA LYS A 49 10.72 4.52 4.93
C LYS A 49 10.14 3.15 5.32
N VAL A 50 8.84 2.95 5.12
CA VAL A 50 8.21 1.67 5.43
C VAL A 50 8.64 0.58 4.43
N LEU A 51 8.84 0.93 3.16
CA LEU A 51 9.37 0.01 2.15
C LEU A 51 10.80 -0.41 2.49
N LYS A 52 11.68 0.53 2.88
CA LYS A 52 13.05 0.21 3.37
C LYS A 52 13.01 -0.74 4.57
N SER A 53 12.10 -0.52 5.51
CA SER A 53 11.91 -1.42 6.65
C SER A 53 11.45 -2.82 6.21
N ALA A 54 10.54 -2.91 5.23
CA ALA A 54 10.07 -4.19 4.71
C ALA A 54 11.18 -4.96 3.99
N THR A 55 12.05 -4.28 3.22
CA THR A 55 13.20 -4.90 2.56
C THR A 55 14.27 -5.36 3.57
N ALA A 56 14.51 -4.58 4.62
CA ALA A 56 15.39 -4.98 5.72
C ALA A 56 14.87 -6.24 6.44
N ASN A 57 13.56 -6.32 6.68
CA ASN A 57 12.93 -7.52 7.27
C ASN A 57 13.00 -8.75 6.34
N ALA A 58 13.14 -8.55 5.03
CA ALA A 58 13.40 -9.61 4.05
C ALA A 58 14.88 -10.06 4.03
N GLY A 59 15.75 -9.46 4.87
CA GLY A 59 17.18 -9.75 4.89
C GLY A 59 17.98 -9.09 3.76
N LYS A 60 17.37 -8.19 3.00
CA LYS A 60 17.99 -7.50 1.86
C LYS A 60 18.07 -6.00 2.13
N LEU A 61 19.15 -5.57 2.79
CA LEU A 61 19.34 -4.16 3.17
C LEU A 61 19.76 -3.26 2.02
N ASN A 62 20.67 -3.74 1.17
CA ASN A 62 21.28 -2.95 0.08
C ASN A 62 21.02 -3.54 -1.32
N ASP A 63 20.62 -4.79 -1.41
CA ASP A 63 20.32 -5.46 -2.67
C ASP A 63 18.82 -5.75 -2.76
N TYR A 64 18.12 -4.94 -3.55
CA TYR A 64 16.67 -5.09 -3.78
C TYR A 64 16.33 -6.03 -4.94
N SER A 65 17.37 -6.65 -5.55
CA SER A 65 17.18 -7.53 -6.69
C SER A 65 16.27 -8.71 -6.35
N GLY A 66 15.34 -8.98 -7.24
CA GLY A 66 14.39 -10.08 -7.08
C GLY A 66 13.27 -9.85 -6.05
N LEU A 67 13.16 -8.67 -5.43
CA LEU A 67 12.03 -8.31 -4.56
C LEU A 67 10.90 -7.60 -5.33
N LYS A 68 9.67 -7.95 -4.98
CA LYS A 68 8.44 -7.34 -5.51
C LYS A 68 7.52 -6.93 -4.37
N VAL A 69 6.87 -5.78 -4.52
CA VAL A 69 5.79 -5.37 -3.63
C VAL A 69 4.56 -6.23 -3.96
N LYS A 70 4.23 -7.17 -3.08
CA LYS A 70 3.07 -8.06 -3.23
C LYS A 70 1.79 -7.31 -2.90
N GLU A 71 1.73 -6.77 -1.70
CA GLU A 71 0.58 -6.07 -1.18
C GLU A 71 1.00 -4.79 -0.46
N ALA A 72 0.20 -3.75 -0.60
CA ALA A 72 0.35 -2.51 0.16
C ALA A 72 -1.03 -1.94 0.44
N TRP A 73 -1.34 -1.75 1.72
CA TRP A 73 -2.63 -1.19 2.13
C TRP A 73 -2.48 -0.22 3.28
N VAL A 74 -3.50 0.61 3.44
CA VAL A 74 -3.61 1.58 4.50
C VAL A 74 -4.95 1.43 5.21
N SER A 75 -4.91 1.33 6.53
CA SER A 75 -6.08 1.29 7.40
C SER A 75 -6.24 2.62 8.13
N ALA A 76 -7.48 3.00 8.42
CA ALA A 76 -7.75 4.17 9.24
C ALA A 76 -7.37 3.89 10.70
N GLY A 77 -6.64 4.81 11.31
CA GLY A 77 -6.37 4.81 12.74
C GLY A 77 -7.34 5.72 13.53
N PRO A 78 -7.10 5.90 14.82
CA PRO A 78 -7.90 6.77 15.67
C PRO A 78 -7.89 8.21 15.17
N ILE A 79 -9.01 8.90 15.35
CA ILE A 79 -9.18 10.29 14.94
C ILE A 79 -9.03 11.18 16.18
N LEU A 80 -8.07 12.08 16.15
CA LEU A 80 -7.91 13.13 17.18
C LEU A 80 -8.87 14.28 16.87
N LYS A 81 -9.88 14.44 17.68
CA LYS A 81 -10.84 15.55 17.56
C LYS A 81 -10.21 16.82 18.14
N ARG A 82 -10.32 17.95 17.44
CA ARG A 82 -9.87 19.27 17.85
C ARG A 82 -10.97 20.28 17.56
N MET A 83 -10.98 21.37 18.30
CA MET A 83 -11.92 22.47 18.11
C MET A 83 -11.19 23.69 17.53
N ARG A 84 -11.84 24.40 16.64
CA ARG A 84 -11.42 25.70 16.12
C ARG A 84 -12.53 26.72 16.38
N PRO A 85 -12.22 27.92 16.84
CA PRO A 85 -13.22 28.96 16.97
C PRO A 85 -13.79 29.30 15.59
N GLY A 86 -15.10 29.43 15.51
CA GLY A 86 -15.86 29.85 14.34
C GLY A 86 -16.62 31.14 14.55
N PRO A 87 -17.39 31.61 13.56
CA PRO A 87 -18.21 32.78 13.66
C PRO A 87 -19.25 32.62 14.77
N GLN A 88 -19.62 33.75 15.42
CA GLN A 88 -20.61 33.82 16.51
C GLN A 88 -20.28 32.91 17.72
N GLY A 89 -18.98 32.69 18.04
CA GLY A 89 -18.58 31.89 19.18
C GLY A 89 -18.84 30.39 19.04
N ARG A 90 -19.24 29.88 17.85
CA ARG A 90 -19.46 28.46 17.61
C ARG A 90 -18.13 27.74 17.46
N GLY A 91 -17.99 26.58 18.11
CA GLY A 91 -16.83 25.68 17.93
C GLY A 91 -16.98 24.82 16.68
N MET A 92 -15.97 24.85 15.78
CA MET A 92 -15.92 23.99 14.60
C MET A 92 -15.02 22.78 14.87
N PRO A 93 -15.52 21.54 14.76
CA PRO A 93 -14.71 20.34 15.01
C PRO A 93 -13.75 20.07 13.85
N ILE A 94 -12.46 19.87 14.16
CA ILE A 94 -11.43 19.43 13.23
C ILE A 94 -11.04 17.98 13.52
N LYS A 95 -11.14 17.12 12.52
CA LYS A 95 -10.75 15.70 12.60
C LYS A 95 -9.31 15.53 12.14
N LYS A 96 -8.37 15.36 13.07
CA LYS A 96 -6.97 15.01 12.79
C LYS A 96 -6.86 13.49 12.61
N ARG A 97 -6.89 13.02 11.36
CA ARG A 97 -6.85 11.57 11.05
C ARG A 97 -5.46 10.98 11.22
N THR A 98 -5.40 9.72 11.61
CA THR A 98 -4.19 8.90 11.60
C THR A 98 -4.41 7.66 10.75
N VAL A 99 -3.33 7.00 10.34
CA VAL A 99 -3.35 5.79 9.51
C VAL A 99 -2.36 4.75 10.01
N HIS A 100 -2.64 3.51 9.68
CA HIS A 100 -1.71 2.39 9.78
C HIS A 100 -1.36 1.97 8.36
N LEU A 101 -0.10 2.06 7.99
CA LEU A 101 0.43 1.66 6.69
C LEU A 101 1.11 0.31 6.81
N THR A 102 0.74 -0.63 5.95
CA THR A 102 1.38 -1.94 5.87
C THR A 102 1.84 -2.22 4.45
N ILE A 103 3.07 -2.69 4.31
CA ILE A 103 3.66 -3.12 3.03
C ILE A 103 4.19 -4.55 3.21
N VAL A 104 3.86 -5.40 2.25
CA VAL A 104 4.35 -6.78 2.15
C VAL A 104 5.20 -6.90 0.89
N VAL A 105 6.43 -7.34 1.06
CA VAL A 105 7.35 -7.65 -0.05
C VAL A 105 7.55 -9.16 -0.14
N THR A 106 7.73 -9.65 -1.36
CA THR A 106 7.99 -11.07 -1.64
C THR A 106 9.10 -11.20 -2.68
N ASP A 107 9.78 -12.35 -2.70
CA ASP A 107 10.71 -12.66 -3.78
C ASP A 107 9.96 -12.80 -5.10
N ALA A 108 10.46 -12.16 -6.16
CA ALA A 108 9.83 -12.15 -7.49
C ALA A 108 9.83 -13.52 -8.19
N GLY A 109 10.55 -14.51 -7.63
CA GLY A 109 10.59 -15.88 -8.15
C GLY A 109 9.34 -16.72 -7.86
N VAL A 110 8.44 -16.24 -6.99
CA VAL A 110 7.15 -16.91 -6.74
C VAL A 110 6.09 -16.25 -7.62
N SER A 111 5.99 -16.70 -8.86
CA SER A 111 4.92 -16.27 -9.78
C SER A 111 3.55 -16.60 -9.18
N ASP A 112 2.69 -15.60 -9.09
CA ASP A 112 1.25 -15.73 -8.83
C ASP A 112 0.53 -16.53 -9.95
N GLY A 113 1.01 -17.75 -10.23
CA GLY A 113 0.51 -18.62 -11.29
C GLY A 113 -0.78 -19.38 -10.95
N LYS A 114 -1.38 -19.20 -9.77
CA LYS A 114 -2.46 -20.11 -9.33
C LYS A 114 -3.88 -19.54 -9.24
N ARG A 115 -4.12 -18.25 -9.53
CA ARG A 115 -5.48 -17.69 -9.40
C ARG A 115 -6.25 -17.42 -10.70
N LYS A 116 -5.66 -17.57 -11.90
CA LYS A 116 -6.36 -17.28 -13.18
C LYS A 116 -6.95 -18.49 -13.91
N LYS A 117 -6.88 -19.73 -13.39
CA LYS A 117 -7.39 -20.92 -14.10
C LYS A 117 -8.76 -21.45 -13.64
N LYS A 118 -9.47 -20.79 -12.74
CA LYS A 118 -10.81 -21.26 -12.30
C LYS A 118 -12.01 -20.51 -12.89
N ALA A 119 -11.81 -19.44 -13.65
CA ALA A 119 -12.92 -18.67 -14.22
C ALA A 119 -13.17 -18.90 -15.72
N ALA A 120 -12.30 -19.63 -16.43
CA ALA A 120 -12.39 -19.80 -17.90
C ALA A 120 -13.00 -21.12 -18.37
N ASN A 121 -13.50 -22.00 -17.47
CA ASN A 121 -13.98 -23.31 -17.87
C ASN A 121 -15.43 -23.60 -17.45
N LYS A 122 -16.32 -22.60 -17.49
CA LYS A 122 -17.76 -22.80 -17.24
C LYS A 122 -18.70 -22.42 -18.40
N ASN A 123 -18.20 -21.97 -19.56
CA ASN A 123 -19.06 -21.55 -20.67
C ASN A 123 -18.80 -22.30 -21.98
N THR A 124 -18.45 -23.61 -21.93
CA THR A 124 -18.33 -24.38 -23.16
C THR A 124 -18.94 -25.77 -22.97
N VAL A 125 -20.17 -25.83 -22.54
CA VAL A 125 -21.04 -27.02 -22.72
C VAL A 125 -22.47 -26.49 -22.77
N GLU A 126 -23.00 -26.32 -23.94
CA GLU A 126 -24.38 -26.43 -24.35
C GLU A 126 -24.62 -25.64 -25.65
N ILE A 127 -24.30 -26.23 -26.78
CA ILE A 127 -25.03 -26.12 -28.03
C ILE A 127 -24.63 -27.31 -28.88
N LYS A 128 -25.28 -28.46 -28.68
CA LYS A 128 -25.47 -29.51 -29.69
C LYS A 128 -26.65 -30.35 -29.27
N THR A 129 -27.78 -30.05 -29.86
CA THR A 129 -28.80 -30.99 -30.31
C THR A 129 -30.07 -30.20 -30.65
N LYS A 130 -30.32 -29.94 -31.87
CA LYS A 130 -31.41 -30.38 -32.72
C LYS A 130 -31.30 -29.71 -34.07
#